data_6d387a7315625d1c014c5dd3775aac01
#
_entry.id   6d387a7315625d1c014c5dd3775aac01
#
_cell.length_a   1.000
_cell.length_b   1.000
_cell.length_c   1.000
_cell.angle_alpha   90.00
_cell.angle_beta   90.00
_cell.angle_gamma   90.00
#
_symmetry.space_group_name_H-M   'P 1'
#
loop_
_entity.id
_entity.type
_entity.pdbx_description
1 polymer ?
#
loop_
_entity_poly.entity_id
_entity_poly.type
_entity_poly.pdbx_seq_one_letter_code
_entity_poly.pdbx_strand_id
1 'polypeptide(L)'
;MAEIVTIRDRGLGNSSYLIDLGDGRGLVVDPSRDPGPYLAAARRRGLRLAYTAETRLHADFVSGARELAQVGAVVLAPRAAALAFPHQGLGDGDQADLGGLVLRALATPGHTPEHLAFMLADGARPLALFSGGSLLVGAVARTDLISPDRTEELARALWRSLHERILTLPDDLAVYPTHGAGSFCSAPTGVEPTTTIGREKQVNPLLAAPDEDGFVKLLLEGLGSYPRYFLRLREVNRRGPALYGPQPPPLAPLDPQQVRDLLADGAELIDARPIHDFATGHVPAALSIPLRSAFATWLGWLVDDDRPLVVVLNADQDRGDLVRQCLKVGYERLAGELAGGMKAWRSAGLPEVRIEIAEVANQPSGTVLDVRQQGEFAAGHLPGARHVELGVLASGDELPMGPLAVMCAHGERAMTAASLLQRAGRGDLTVLVGGADDWARATGRSLERS
;
A
#
# COMPACT_ATOMS: atom_id res chain seq x y z
N MET A 1 7.38 31.58 -5.03
CA MET A 1 6.42 30.57 -4.55
C MET A 1 7.19 29.32 -4.21
N ALA A 2 6.90 28.66 -3.09
CA ALA A 2 7.52 27.37 -2.76
C ALA A 2 7.20 26.35 -3.86
N GLU A 3 8.20 25.72 -4.45
CA GLU A 3 7.99 24.61 -5.39
C GLU A 3 7.68 23.34 -4.58
N ILE A 4 6.59 22.64 -4.93
CA ILE A 4 6.19 21.40 -4.30
C ILE A 4 6.27 20.28 -5.33
N VAL A 5 7.04 19.24 -5.02
CA VAL A 5 7.26 18.08 -5.88
C VAL A 5 6.57 16.87 -5.29
N THR A 6 5.64 16.29 -6.01
CA THR A 6 4.97 15.04 -5.63
C THR A 6 5.86 13.84 -5.96
N ILE A 7 6.12 13.00 -4.97
CA ILE A 7 6.83 11.73 -5.11
C ILE A 7 5.84 10.61 -4.80
N ARG A 8 5.44 9.86 -5.84
CA ARG A 8 4.39 8.83 -5.75
C ARG A 8 4.96 7.44 -5.57
N ASP A 9 4.42 6.71 -4.62
CA ASP A 9 4.51 5.25 -4.56
C ASP A 9 3.28 4.63 -5.22
N ARG A 10 3.44 4.18 -6.46
CA ARG A 10 2.34 3.59 -7.24
C ARG A 10 1.90 2.22 -6.70
N GLY A 11 2.76 1.53 -5.97
CA GLY A 11 2.48 0.21 -5.42
C GLY A 11 1.53 0.26 -4.23
N LEU A 12 1.72 1.24 -3.34
CA LEU A 12 0.90 1.44 -2.15
C LEU A 12 -0.18 2.53 -2.34
N GLY A 13 -0.13 3.27 -3.46
CA GLY A 13 -1.06 4.36 -3.72
C GLY A 13 -0.82 5.60 -2.85
N ASN A 14 0.43 5.82 -2.40
CA ASN A 14 0.79 6.92 -1.52
C ASN A 14 1.55 8.03 -2.25
N SER A 15 1.45 9.23 -1.72
CA SER A 15 2.19 10.41 -2.15
C SER A 15 2.94 11.04 -0.99
N SER A 16 4.19 11.40 -1.22
CA SER A 16 5.01 12.23 -0.36
C SER A 16 5.36 13.53 -1.09
N TYR A 17 5.71 14.56 -0.38
CA TYR A 17 5.90 15.89 -0.95
C TYR A 17 7.24 16.47 -0.55
N LEU A 18 8.09 16.80 -1.53
CA LEU A 18 9.31 17.58 -1.31
C LEU A 18 9.00 19.05 -1.59
N ILE A 19 9.22 19.90 -0.63
CA ILE A 19 8.97 21.34 -0.66
C ILE A 19 10.32 22.07 -0.65
N ASP A 20 10.55 22.95 -1.64
CA ASP A 20 11.63 23.90 -1.65
C ASP A 20 11.26 25.08 -0.74
N LEU A 21 12.07 25.33 0.31
CA LEU A 21 11.85 26.42 1.26
C LEU A 21 12.38 27.77 0.76
N GLY A 22 13.04 27.81 -0.43
CA GLY A 22 13.51 29.04 -1.09
C GLY A 22 14.90 29.51 -0.66
N ASP A 23 15.57 28.80 0.24
CA ASP A 23 16.88 29.13 0.79
C ASP A 23 17.91 27.98 0.67
N GLY A 24 17.68 27.05 -0.24
CA GLY A 24 18.50 25.84 -0.42
C GLY A 24 18.19 24.72 0.56
N ARG A 25 17.15 24.87 1.38
CA ARG A 25 16.64 23.82 2.28
C ARG A 25 15.35 23.22 1.75
N GLY A 26 15.13 21.97 2.10
CA GLY A 26 13.92 21.23 1.74
C GLY A 26 13.23 20.61 2.96
N LEU A 27 11.91 20.48 2.87
CA LEU A 27 11.04 19.72 3.75
C LEU A 27 10.44 18.55 2.96
N VAL A 28 10.39 17.36 3.56
CA VAL A 28 9.63 16.22 3.02
C VAL A 28 8.44 15.91 3.93
N VAL A 29 7.23 15.80 3.36
CA VAL A 29 6.02 15.42 4.09
C VAL A 29 5.67 13.97 3.77
N ASP A 30 5.38 13.19 4.81
CA ASP A 30 4.98 11.76 4.79
C ASP A 30 5.90 10.87 3.92
N PRO A 31 7.23 10.84 4.19
CA PRO A 31 8.14 10.01 3.42
C PRO A 31 7.91 8.51 3.66
N SER A 32 7.90 7.71 2.60
CA SER A 32 8.02 6.25 2.73
C SER A 32 9.47 5.86 3.05
N ARG A 33 9.68 4.62 3.49
CA ARG A 33 10.93 4.14 4.09
C ARG A 33 12.18 4.30 3.23
N ASP A 34 12.05 4.19 1.90
CA ASP A 34 13.20 4.37 0.99
C ASP A 34 13.59 5.86 0.87
N PRO A 35 14.74 6.29 1.42
CA PRO A 35 15.17 7.70 1.32
C PRO A 35 15.65 8.08 -0.10
N GLY A 36 15.97 7.11 -0.95
CA GLY A 36 16.57 7.31 -2.27
C GLY A 36 15.83 8.32 -3.15
N PRO A 37 14.51 8.18 -3.37
CA PRO A 37 13.72 9.12 -4.18
C PRO A 37 13.78 10.57 -3.68
N TYR A 38 13.72 10.77 -2.36
CA TYR A 38 13.76 12.12 -1.74
C TYR A 38 15.14 12.75 -1.87
N LEU A 39 16.20 11.99 -1.57
CA LEU A 39 17.59 12.44 -1.71
C LEU A 39 17.94 12.77 -3.17
N ALA A 40 17.47 11.97 -4.11
CA ALA A 40 17.65 12.22 -5.53
C ALA A 40 16.90 13.47 -6.00
N ALA A 41 15.66 13.66 -5.56
CA ALA A 41 14.85 14.83 -5.90
C ALA A 41 15.43 16.13 -5.32
N ALA A 42 15.89 16.07 -4.08
CA ALA A 42 16.57 17.20 -3.39
C ALA A 42 17.89 17.57 -4.10
N ARG A 43 18.74 16.58 -4.41
CA ARG A 43 20.01 16.80 -5.14
C ARG A 43 19.80 17.48 -6.49
N ARG A 44 18.83 17.03 -7.28
CA ARG A 44 18.53 17.65 -8.59
C ARG A 44 18.14 19.11 -8.49
N ARG A 45 17.70 19.57 -7.31
CA ARG A 45 17.30 20.96 -7.02
C ARG A 45 18.30 21.74 -6.20
N GLY A 46 19.44 21.15 -5.87
CA GLY A 46 20.44 21.79 -5.00
C GLY A 46 19.95 21.98 -3.56
N LEU A 47 18.99 21.18 -3.10
CA LEU A 47 18.42 21.30 -1.76
C LEU A 47 19.10 20.35 -0.77
N ARG A 48 19.31 20.85 0.46
CA ARG A 48 19.62 20.05 1.65
C ARG A 48 18.31 19.77 2.38
N LEU A 49 18.00 18.50 2.65
CA LEU A 49 16.85 18.15 3.47
C LEU A 49 17.07 18.61 4.91
N ALA A 50 16.31 19.60 5.35
CA ALA A 50 16.39 20.18 6.68
C ALA A 50 15.28 19.69 7.61
N TYR A 51 14.15 19.31 7.05
CA TYR A 51 12.98 18.85 7.79
C TYR A 51 12.32 17.67 7.11
N THR A 52 11.67 16.84 7.93
CA THR A 52 10.67 15.87 7.49
C THR A 52 9.47 15.94 8.42
N ALA A 53 8.25 15.84 7.90
CA ALA A 53 7.02 15.96 8.67
C ALA A 53 6.13 14.73 8.46
N GLU A 54 5.59 14.21 9.55
CA GLU A 54 4.63 13.10 9.57
C GLU A 54 3.25 13.63 9.95
N THR A 55 2.23 13.39 9.12
CA THR A 55 0.86 13.80 9.46
C THR A 55 0.25 12.92 10.55
N ARG A 56 0.72 11.68 10.70
CA ARG A 56 0.20 10.67 11.63
C ARG A 56 1.16 9.49 11.76
N LEU A 57 0.77 8.50 12.56
CA LEU A 57 1.35 7.14 12.50
C LEU A 57 0.74 6.39 11.31
N HIS A 58 1.51 6.20 10.25
CA HIS A 58 1.07 5.49 9.05
C HIS A 58 0.84 4.00 9.33
N ALA A 59 -0.28 3.48 8.84
CA ALA A 59 -0.65 2.07 8.95
C ALA A 59 -0.26 1.26 7.70
N ASP A 60 -0.11 1.93 6.58
CA ASP A 60 0.02 1.34 5.24
C ASP A 60 1.45 1.30 4.70
N PHE A 61 2.37 2.04 5.31
CA PHE A 61 3.80 1.98 5.01
C PHE A 61 4.67 2.31 6.22
N VAL A 62 5.90 1.84 6.19
CA VAL A 62 6.92 2.23 7.17
C VAL A 62 7.47 3.60 6.78
N SER A 63 7.46 4.54 7.72
CA SER A 63 7.96 5.89 7.51
C SER A 63 9.46 5.94 7.26
N GLY A 64 9.88 6.82 6.34
CA GLY A 64 11.26 7.17 6.06
C GLY A 64 11.81 8.32 6.90
N ALA A 65 11.03 8.91 7.82
CA ALA A 65 11.47 10.06 8.60
C ALA A 65 12.76 9.80 9.37
N ARG A 66 12.90 8.60 9.94
CA ARG A 66 14.13 8.19 10.64
C ARG A 66 15.35 8.09 9.73
N GLU A 67 15.16 7.61 8.49
CA GLU A 67 16.23 7.57 7.47
C GLU A 67 16.64 8.99 7.05
N LEU A 68 15.69 9.90 6.88
CA LEU A 68 15.97 11.29 6.54
C LEU A 68 16.62 12.04 7.71
N ALA A 69 16.34 11.66 8.96
CA ALA A 69 17.03 12.22 10.13
C ALA A 69 18.53 11.89 10.14
N GLN A 70 18.96 10.74 9.56
CA GLN A 70 20.37 10.38 9.45
C GLN A 70 21.14 11.33 8.51
N VAL A 71 20.47 12.01 7.60
CA VAL A 71 21.09 13.02 6.71
C VAL A 71 20.89 14.45 7.23
N GLY A 72 20.44 14.60 8.48
CA GLY A 72 20.34 15.87 9.19
C GLY A 72 18.97 16.56 9.15
N ALA A 73 17.93 15.88 8.69
CA ALA A 73 16.56 16.42 8.75
C ALA A 73 15.99 16.36 10.19
N VAL A 74 15.37 17.45 10.63
CA VAL A 74 14.58 17.47 11.89
C VAL A 74 13.24 16.82 11.62
N VAL A 75 12.84 15.84 12.44
CA VAL A 75 11.55 15.19 12.34
C VAL A 75 10.49 16.02 13.06
N LEU A 76 9.46 16.45 12.33
CA LEU A 76 8.26 17.09 12.85
C LEU A 76 7.13 16.05 12.86
N ALA A 77 6.44 15.86 13.98
CA ALA A 77 5.41 14.82 14.07
C ALA A 77 4.31 15.21 15.08
N PRO A 78 3.12 14.60 15.02
CA PRO A 78 2.12 14.81 16.05
C PRO A 78 2.68 14.46 17.43
N ARG A 79 2.60 15.38 18.40
CA ARG A 79 3.03 15.12 19.79
C ARG A 79 2.29 13.89 20.36
N ALA A 80 1.02 13.76 20.02
CA ALA A 80 0.18 12.64 20.44
C ALA A 80 0.56 11.29 19.82
N ALA A 81 1.40 11.27 18.76
CA ALA A 81 1.95 10.03 18.20
C ALA A 81 2.95 9.34 19.15
N ALA A 82 3.53 10.10 20.11
CA ALA A 82 4.47 9.61 21.11
C ALA A 82 5.60 8.75 20.52
N LEU A 83 6.26 9.27 19.49
CA LEU A 83 7.37 8.57 18.82
C LEU A 83 8.50 8.28 19.81
N ALA A 84 9.05 7.07 19.75
CA ALA A 84 10.13 6.63 20.65
C ALA A 84 11.54 7.03 20.17
N PHE A 85 11.65 7.97 19.24
CA PHE A 85 12.91 8.50 18.71
C PHE A 85 12.86 10.05 18.65
N PRO A 86 14.03 10.73 18.52
CA PRO A 86 14.07 12.18 18.54
C PRO A 86 13.20 12.83 17.47
N HIS A 87 12.31 13.73 17.90
CA HIS A 87 11.44 14.51 17.03
C HIS A 87 10.99 15.78 17.73
N GLN A 88 10.52 16.75 16.94
CA GLN A 88 9.78 17.92 17.44
C GLN A 88 8.29 17.60 17.39
N GLY A 89 7.67 17.41 18.56
CA GLY A 89 6.25 17.13 18.69
C GLY A 89 5.39 18.38 18.51
N LEU A 90 4.45 18.35 17.57
CA LEU A 90 3.50 19.42 17.27
C LEU A 90 2.10 19.02 17.74
N GLY A 91 1.35 19.98 18.28
CA GLY A 91 -0.07 19.89 18.60
C GLY A 91 -0.90 20.87 17.79
N ASP A 92 -2.19 20.94 18.07
CA ASP A 92 -3.10 21.87 17.39
C ASP A 92 -2.67 23.32 17.55
N GLY A 93 -2.58 24.03 16.44
CA GLY A 93 -2.17 25.45 16.39
C GLY A 93 -0.66 25.68 16.53
N ASP A 94 0.14 24.65 16.86
CA ASP A 94 1.59 24.79 16.92
C ASP A 94 2.16 25.12 15.53
N GLN A 95 3.29 25.83 15.53
CA GLN A 95 3.97 26.25 14.31
C GLN A 95 5.45 25.85 14.37
N ALA A 96 5.96 25.34 13.25
CA ALA A 96 7.39 25.18 13.02
C ALA A 96 7.86 26.29 12.09
N ASP A 97 8.81 27.10 12.56
CA ASP A 97 9.48 28.10 11.73
C ASP A 97 10.48 27.40 10.81
N LEU A 98 10.27 27.53 9.51
CA LEU A 98 11.11 26.97 8.48
C LEU A 98 12.12 27.98 7.90
N GLY A 99 12.21 29.17 8.51
CA GLY A 99 13.11 30.25 8.08
C GLY A 99 12.55 31.06 6.92
N GLY A 100 11.38 31.67 7.13
CA GLY A 100 10.64 32.47 6.14
C GLY A 100 9.27 31.88 5.80
N LEU A 101 9.17 30.58 5.75
CA LEU A 101 7.90 29.87 5.70
C LEU A 101 7.57 29.28 7.07
N VAL A 102 6.28 29.06 7.32
CA VAL A 102 5.77 28.45 8.56
C VAL A 102 4.97 27.22 8.22
N LEU A 103 5.23 26.12 8.92
CA LEU A 103 4.41 24.93 8.89
C LEU A 103 3.47 24.96 10.13
N ARG A 104 2.19 25.18 9.90
CA ARG A 104 1.17 25.22 10.97
C ARG A 104 0.48 23.87 11.07
N ALA A 105 0.44 23.30 12.28
CA ALA A 105 -0.27 22.07 12.58
C ALA A 105 -1.76 22.37 12.87
N LEU A 106 -2.65 21.62 12.22
CA LEU A 106 -4.09 21.64 12.42
C LEU A 106 -4.52 20.25 12.87
N ALA A 107 -5.04 20.10 14.08
CA ALA A 107 -5.59 18.82 14.53
C ALA A 107 -6.80 18.44 13.67
N THR A 108 -6.72 17.30 13.06
CA THR A 108 -7.75 16.72 12.18
C THR A 108 -7.95 15.23 12.50
N PRO A 109 -8.34 14.90 13.76
CA PRO A 109 -8.59 13.53 14.17
C PRO A 109 -9.72 12.91 13.35
N GLY A 110 -9.64 11.58 13.16
CA GLY A 110 -10.63 10.80 12.42
C GLY A 110 -9.99 9.58 11.78
N HIS A 111 -9.18 9.76 10.74
CA HIS A 111 -8.40 8.65 10.19
C HIS A 111 -7.52 7.99 11.26
N THR A 112 -6.85 8.80 12.05
CA THR A 112 -6.22 8.41 13.31
C THR A 112 -6.47 9.46 14.40
N PRO A 113 -6.40 9.10 15.70
CA PRO A 113 -6.67 10.05 16.79
C PRO A 113 -5.66 11.20 16.86
N GLU A 114 -4.40 10.93 16.51
CA GLU A 114 -3.28 11.88 16.58
C GLU A 114 -3.09 12.70 15.30
N HIS A 115 -3.95 12.53 14.29
CA HIS A 115 -3.76 13.09 12.96
C HIS A 115 -3.65 14.63 12.97
N LEU A 116 -2.64 15.15 12.27
CA LEU A 116 -2.45 16.56 11.96
C LEU A 116 -2.45 16.77 10.43
N ALA A 117 -3.23 17.71 9.95
CA ALA A 117 -2.96 18.32 8.67
C ALA A 117 -1.92 19.43 8.86
N PHE A 118 -1.06 19.64 7.87
CA PHE A 118 -0.06 20.70 7.90
C PHE A 118 -0.36 21.76 6.85
N MET A 119 -0.53 23.00 7.29
CA MET A 119 -0.68 24.15 6.41
C MET A 119 0.67 24.86 6.26
N LEU A 120 1.22 24.88 5.05
CA LEU A 120 2.35 25.72 4.71
C LEU A 120 1.87 27.14 4.47
N ALA A 121 2.54 28.13 5.09
CA ALA A 121 2.16 29.53 4.99
C ALA A 121 3.36 30.45 4.85
N ASP A 122 3.18 31.59 4.17
CA ASP A 122 4.08 32.73 4.13
C ASP A 122 3.45 33.86 4.97
N GLY A 123 3.94 34.04 6.17
CA GLY A 123 3.29 34.87 7.18
C GLY A 123 1.85 34.39 7.48
N ALA A 124 0.88 35.24 7.19
CA ALA A 124 -0.55 34.90 7.35
C ALA A 124 -1.17 34.23 6.11
N ARG A 125 -0.46 34.21 4.98
CA ARG A 125 -0.98 33.71 3.72
C ARG A 125 -0.79 32.19 3.61
N PRO A 126 -1.87 31.39 3.53
CA PRO A 126 -1.77 29.96 3.27
C PRO A 126 -1.30 29.71 1.83
N LEU A 127 -0.41 28.74 1.63
CA LEU A 127 0.16 28.36 0.33
C LEU A 127 -0.29 26.97 -0.09
N ALA A 128 -0.35 26.01 0.84
CA ALA A 128 -0.69 24.62 0.58
C ALA A 128 -1.17 23.93 1.87
N LEU A 129 -2.06 22.95 1.72
CA LEU A 129 -2.51 22.07 2.80
C LEU A 129 -2.05 20.63 2.51
N PHE A 130 -1.19 20.07 3.35
CA PHE A 130 -0.87 18.65 3.38
C PHE A 130 -1.91 17.97 4.29
N SER A 131 -2.96 17.43 3.69
CA SER A 131 -4.13 16.95 4.41
C SER A 131 -3.97 15.56 5.02
N GLY A 132 -2.85 14.86 4.72
CA GLY A 132 -2.67 13.49 5.21
C GLY A 132 -3.77 12.56 4.72
N GLY A 133 -4.50 11.97 5.68
CA GLY A 133 -5.67 11.13 5.44
C GLY A 133 -7.02 11.82 5.68
N SER A 134 -7.04 13.10 6.10
CA SER A 134 -8.31 13.77 6.46
C SER A 134 -9.16 14.14 5.24
N LEU A 135 -8.57 14.72 4.20
CA LEU A 135 -9.23 15.05 2.93
C LEU A 135 -8.41 14.53 1.77
N LEU A 136 -9.01 13.71 0.92
CA LEU A 136 -8.40 13.10 -0.25
C LEU A 136 -9.09 13.63 -1.52
N VAL A 137 -8.60 13.20 -2.69
CA VAL A 137 -9.26 13.55 -3.96
C VAL A 137 -10.53 12.71 -4.14
N GLY A 138 -11.69 13.33 -3.98
CA GLY A 138 -12.99 12.68 -4.09
C GLY A 138 -13.31 11.66 -3.00
N ALA A 139 -12.56 11.67 -1.89
CA ALA A 139 -12.73 10.73 -0.79
C ALA A 139 -12.21 11.29 0.53
N VAL A 140 -12.31 10.50 1.60
CA VAL A 140 -11.57 10.64 2.86
C VAL A 140 -10.96 9.29 3.22
N ALA A 141 -9.99 9.26 4.14
CA ALA A 141 -9.42 7.99 4.57
C ALA A 141 -10.33 7.28 5.59
N ARG A 142 -10.21 5.95 5.65
CA ARG A 142 -10.95 5.07 6.55
C ARG A 142 -10.65 5.36 8.03
N THR A 143 -11.58 5.02 8.90
CA THR A 143 -11.54 5.34 10.34
C THR A 143 -11.49 4.09 11.24
N ASP A 144 -11.42 2.89 10.66
CA ASP A 144 -11.53 1.60 11.35
C ASP A 144 -10.17 0.91 11.64
N LEU A 145 -9.04 1.63 11.49
CA LEU A 145 -7.70 1.06 11.68
C LEU A 145 -7.21 1.06 13.14
N ILE A 146 -7.94 1.64 14.07
CA ILE A 146 -7.55 1.71 15.48
C ILE A 146 -8.16 0.54 16.27
N SER A 147 -9.48 0.46 16.28
CA SER A 147 -10.26 -0.66 16.82
C SER A 147 -11.69 -0.58 16.30
N PRO A 148 -12.42 -1.70 16.21
CA PRO A 148 -13.83 -1.70 15.81
C PRO A 148 -14.69 -0.78 16.68
N ASP A 149 -14.46 -0.76 18.00
CA ASP A 149 -15.24 0.04 18.96
C ASP A 149 -15.08 1.56 18.77
N ARG A 150 -13.99 2.00 18.13
CA ARG A 150 -13.71 3.42 17.90
C ARG A 150 -14.03 3.90 16.49
N THR A 151 -14.44 2.98 15.61
CA THR A 151 -14.65 3.30 14.19
C THR A 151 -15.65 4.43 13.99
N GLU A 152 -16.82 4.37 14.64
CA GLU A 152 -17.83 5.40 14.54
C GLU A 152 -17.42 6.71 15.24
N GLU A 153 -16.81 6.63 16.43
CA GLU A 153 -16.25 7.80 17.12
C GLU A 153 -15.30 8.59 16.21
N LEU A 154 -14.40 7.86 15.55
CA LEU A 154 -13.41 8.45 14.64
C LEU A 154 -14.05 8.99 13.35
N ALA A 155 -15.09 8.33 12.83
CA ALA A 155 -15.83 8.85 11.68
C ALA A 155 -16.50 10.20 12.01
N ARG A 156 -17.11 10.32 13.19
CA ARG A 156 -17.68 11.59 13.70
C ARG A 156 -16.58 12.65 13.92
N ALA A 157 -15.45 12.26 14.46
CA ALA A 157 -14.31 13.17 14.62
C ALA A 157 -13.79 13.67 13.26
N LEU A 158 -13.77 12.81 12.24
CA LEU A 158 -13.39 13.19 10.88
C LEU A 158 -14.37 14.20 10.28
N TRP A 159 -15.69 13.99 10.45
CA TRP A 159 -16.71 14.96 10.03
C TRP A 159 -16.43 16.35 10.60
N ARG A 160 -16.22 16.44 11.92
CA ARG A 160 -15.93 17.74 12.60
C ARG A 160 -14.61 18.32 12.09
N SER A 161 -13.57 17.53 11.96
CA SER A 161 -12.27 17.95 11.41
C SER A 161 -12.41 18.57 10.02
N LEU A 162 -13.24 17.97 9.17
CA LEU A 162 -13.52 18.49 7.84
C LEU A 162 -14.30 19.81 7.92
N HIS A 163 -15.47 19.83 8.57
CA HIS A 163 -16.40 20.96 8.52
C HIS A 163 -15.95 22.16 9.35
N GLU A 164 -15.31 21.93 10.50
CA GLU A 164 -14.90 23.01 11.42
C GLU A 164 -13.49 23.54 11.12
N ARG A 165 -12.66 22.79 10.37
CA ARG A 165 -11.26 23.12 10.16
C ARG A 165 -10.86 23.22 8.69
N ILE A 166 -11.00 22.14 7.93
CA ILE A 166 -10.46 22.05 6.57
C ILE A 166 -11.33 22.85 5.59
N LEU A 167 -12.65 22.64 5.60
CA LEU A 167 -13.57 23.30 4.68
C LEU A 167 -13.79 24.79 4.97
N THR A 168 -13.27 25.30 6.09
CA THR A 168 -13.26 26.75 6.39
C THR A 168 -12.08 27.48 5.76
N LEU A 169 -11.10 26.73 5.21
CA LEU A 169 -9.96 27.31 4.52
C LEU A 169 -10.37 27.83 3.13
N PRO A 170 -9.55 28.72 2.51
CA PRO A 170 -9.85 29.29 1.18
C PRO A 170 -10.10 28.20 0.12
N ASP A 171 -11.08 28.43 -0.75
CA ASP A 171 -11.49 27.47 -1.78
C ASP A 171 -10.39 27.20 -2.82
N ASP A 172 -9.52 28.17 -3.09
CA ASP A 172 -8.40 28.07 -4.01
C ASP A 172 -7.15 27.41 -3.39
N LEU A 173 -7.16 27.11 -2.08
CA LEU A 173 -6.04 26.48 -1.41
C LEU A 173 -5.81 25.06 -1.95
N ALA A 174 -4.59 24.82 -2.46
CA ALA A 174 -4.18 23.52 -2.96
C ALA A 174 -4.04 22.49 -1.82
N VAL A 175 -4.59 21.30 -2.04
CA VAL A 175 -4.59 20.17 -1.10
C VAL A 175 -3.70 19.05 -1.64
N TYR A 176 -2.79 18.59 -0.79
CA TYR A 176 -1.79 17.55 -1.05
C TYR A 176 -2.02 16.36 -0.11
N PRO A 177 -2.87 15.40 -0.48
CA PRO A 177 -3.18 14.23 0.37
C PRO A 177 -2.11 13.15 0.29
N THR A 178 -1.93 12.38 1.37
CA THR A 178 -0.98 11.26 1.38
C THR A 178 -1.50 10.05 0.59
N HIS A 179 -2.82 9.85 0.53
CA HIS A 179 -3.42 8.72 -0.17
C HIS A 179 -4.04 9.13 -1.50
N GLY A 180 -3.96 8.22 -2.47
CA GLY A 180 -4.55 8.37 -3.79
C GLY A 180 -4.99 7.03 -4.37
N ALA A 181 -5.15 6.97 -5.69
CA ALA A 181 -5.56 5.77 -6.41
C ALA A 181 -4.62 4.58 -6.10
N GLY A 182 -5.20 3.44 -5.72
CA GLY A 182 -4.50 2.22 -5.36
C GLY A 182 -4.23 2.04 -3.86
N SER A 183 -4.50 3.05 -3.02
CA SER A 183 -4.40 2.91 -1.56
C SER A 183 -5.60 2.16 -0.99
N PHE A 184 -5.35 1.22 -0.06
CA PHE A 184 -6.41 0.55 0.73
C PHE A 184 -6.85 1.37 1.95
N CYS A 185 -6.25 2.54 2.18
CA CYS A 185 -6.71 3.49 3.20
C CYS A 185 -7.92 4.32 2.76
N SER A 186 -8.33 4.20 1.48
CA SER A 186 -9.45 4.98 0.93
C SER A 186 -10.05 4.26 -0.28
N ALA A 187 -11.26 4.68 -0.67
CA ALA A 187 -11.87 4.32 -1.95
C ALA A 187 -11.81 5.54 -2.89
N PRO A 188 -10.65 5.85 -3.49
CA PRO A 188 -10.47 7.05 -4.27
C PRO A 188 -11.25 6.97 -5.59
N THR A 189 -11.92 8.07 -5.93
CA THR A 189 -12.65 8.22 -7.20
C THR A 189 -11.82 8.94 -8.27
N GLY A 190 -10.66 9.52 -7.91
CA GLY A 190 -9.83 10.34 -8.78
C GLY A 190 -8.44 9.79 -9.05
N VAL A 191 -7.90 10.05 -10.25
CA VAL A 191 -6.53 9.69 -10.67
C VAL A 191 -5.53 10.79 -10.29
N GLU A 192 -6.02 12.01 -10.06
CA GLU A 192 -5.21 13.19 -9.75
C GLU A 192 -4.58 13.07 -8.37
N PRO A 193 -3.30 13.50 -8.21
CA PRO A 193 -2.61 13.43 -6.92
C PRO A 193 -2.96 14.57 -5.96
N THR A 194 -3.57 15.63 -6.44
CA THR A 194 -3.84 16.87 -5.71
C THR A 194 -5.20 17.44 -6.09
N THR A 195 -5.74 18.30 -5.23
CA THR A 195 -7.03 18.96 -5.44
C THR A 195 -7.02 20.36 -4.83
N THR A 196 -8.17 20.99 -4.69
CA THR A 196 -8.38 22.23 -3.91
C THR A 196 -9.57 22.07 -2.97
N ILE A 197 -9.64 22.88 -1.92
CA ILE A 197 -10.76 22.88 -0.98
C ILE A 197 -12.09 23.07 -1.72
N GLY A 198 -12.18 24.06 -2.60
CA GLY A 198 -13.40 24.36 -3.35
C GLY A 198 -13.83 23.25 -4.31
N ARG A 199 -12.86 22.57 -4.94
CA ARG A 199 -13.17 21.41 -5.79
C ARG A 199 -13.77 20.27 -4.97
N GLU A 200 -13.18 19.93 -3.83
CA GLU A 200 -13.69 18.85 -2.98
C GLU A 200 -15.09 19.16 -2.44
N LYS A 201 -15.39 20.40 -2.06
CA LYS A 201 -16.76 20.82 -1.69
C LYS A 201 -17.80 20.52 -2.78
N GLN A 202 -17.39 20.52 -4.05
CA GLN A 202 -18.30 20.32 -5.20
C GLN A 202 -18.42 18.86 -5.64
N VAL A 203 -17.32 18.07 -5.54
CA VAL A 203 -17.26 16.76 -6.20
C VAL A 203 -17.12 15.57 -5.25
N ASN A 204 -16.75 15.81 -3.99
CA ASN A 204 -16.54 14.73 -3.02
C ASN A 204 -17.88 14.20 -2.51
N PRO A 205 -18.26 12.95 -2.81
CA PRO A 205 -19.58 12.43 -2.46
C PRO A 205 -19.82 12.33 -0.95
N LEU A 206 -18.76 12.14 -0.15
CA LEU A 206 -18.88 12.12 1.31
C LEU A 206 -19.16 13.51 1.89
N LEU A 207 -18.64 14.57 1.27
CA LEU A 207 -18.93 15.96 1.69
C LEU A 207 -20.33 16.42 1.27
N ALA A 208 -21.00 15.70 0.36
CA ALA A 208 -22.39 15.95 0.00
C ALA A 208 -23.40 15.37 1.00
N ALA A 209 -22.95 14.66 2.03
CA ALA A 209 -23.82 14.15 3.09
C ALA A 209 -24.55 15.29 3.79
N PRO A 210 -25.86 15.14 4.11
CA PRO A 210 -26.66 16.24 4.66
C PRO A 210 -26.28 16.64 6.08
N ASP A 211 -25.71 15.69 6.83
CA ASP A 211 -25.34 15.86 8.24
C ASP A 211 -24.27 14.83 8.66
N GLU A 212 -23.85 14.91 9.94
CA GLU A 212 -22.85 14.01 10.52
C GLU A 212 -23.27 12.54 10.44
N ASP A 213 -24.52 12.21 10.71
CA ASP A 213 -25.01 10.82 10.69
C ASP A 213 -25.02 10.25 9.27
N GLY A 214 -25.44 11.05 8.30
CA GLY A 214 -25.38 10.69 6.87
C GLY A 214 -23.96 10.45 6.40
N PHE A 215 -23.01 11.29 6.79
CA PHE A 215 -21.60 11.12 6.49
C PHE A 215 -21.04 9.82 7.09
N VAL A 216 -21.29 9.57 8.38
CA VAL A 216 -20.82 8.36 9.06
C VAL A 216 -21.36 7.12 8.36
N LYS A 217 -22.66 7.10 8.05
CA LYS A 217 -23.28 5.97 7.34
C LYS A 217 -22.60 5.72 5.99
N LEU A 218 -22.47 6.76 5.15
CA LEU A 218 -21.85 6.63 3.83
C LEU A 218 -20.38 6.18 3.91
N LEU A 219 -19.62 6.71 4.87
CA LEU A 219 -18.23 6.32 5.08
C LEU A 219 -18.12 4.85 5.46
N LEU A 220 -18.90 4.40 6.46
CA LEU A 220 -18.81 3.04 6.98
C LEU A 220 -19.30 1.98 5.98
N GLU A 221 -20.35 2.28 5.20
CA GLU A 221 -20.83 1.42 4.12
C GLU A 221 -19.82 1.28 2.97
N GLY A 222 -18.96 2.28 2.78
CA GLY A 222 -17.91 2.28 1.75
C GLY A 222 -16.62 1.58 2.17
N LEU A 223 -16.48 1.12 3.43
CA LEU A 223 -15.26 0.46 3.90
C LEU A 223 -15.15 -0.97 3.34
N GLY A 224 -14.10 -1.22 2.55
CA GLY A 224 -13.72 -2.54 2.09
C GLY A 224 -12.72 -3.23 3.03
N SER A 225 -12.30 -4.44 2.65
CA SER A 225 -11.21 -5.16 3.31
C SER A 225 -9.88 -4.37 3.27
N TYR A 226 -8.97 -4.65 4.18
CA TYR A 226 -7.63 -4.06 4.21
C TYR A 226 -6.55 -5.08 4.63
N PRO A 227 -5.28 -4.85 4.24
CA PRO A 227 -4.18 -5.75 4.57
C PRO A 227 -3.94 -5.90 6.07
N ARG A 228 -3.62 -7.12 6.52
CA ARG A 228 -3.34 -7.40 7.94
C ARG A 228 -2.20 -6.58 8.52
N TYR A 229 -1.17 -6.28 7.72
CA TYR A 229 -0.02 -5.51 8.17
C TYR A 229 -0.36 -4.08 8.62
N PHE A 230 -1.52 -3.53 8.22
CA PHE A 230 -2.00 -2.23 8.70
C PHE A 230 -2.13 -2.18 10.23
N LEU A 231 -2.48 -3.28 10.85
CA LEU A 231 -2.67 -3.35 12.30
C LEU A 231 -1.36 -3.20 13.09
N ARG A 232 -0.20 -3.50 12.48
CA ARG A 232 1.10 -3.47 13.16
C ARG A 232 1.98 -2.27 12.81
N LEU A 233 1.86 -1.71 11.60
CA LEU A 233 2.80 -0.68 11.15
C LEU A 233 2.73 0.61 11.95
N ARG A 234 1.59 0.95 12.53
CA ARG A 234 1.48 2.08 13.45
C ARG A 234 2.47 1.94 14.62
N GLU A 235 2.58 0.76 15.22
CA GLU A 235 3.52 0.52 16.31
C GLU A 235 4.97 0.47 15.82
N VAL A 236 5.23 -0.10 14.64
CA VAL A 236 6.56 -0.04 13.99
C VAL A 236 6.99 1.42 13.80
N ASN A 237 6.11 2.26 13.26
CA ASN A 237 6.38 3.68 13.05
C ASN A 237 6.55 4.44 14.36
N ARG A 238 5.76 4.13 15.39
CA ARG A 238 5.87 4.74 16.71
C ARG A 238 7.22 4.43 17.39
N ARG A 239 7.66 3.16 17.36
CA ARG A 239 8.96 2.75 17.92
C ARG A 239 10.12 3.24 17.10
N GLY A 240 9.92 3.46 15.82
CA GLY A 240 10.93 3.77 14.82
C GLY A 240 11.56 2.49 14.24
N PRO A 241 11.43 2.30 12.90
CA PRO A 241 12.00 1.13 12.23
C PRO A 241 13.52 1.11 12.34
N ALA A 242 14.13 -0.07 12.16
CA ALA A 242 15.58 -0.18 12.03
C ALA A 242 16.07 0.65 10.82
N LEU A 243 17.26 1.24 10.94
CA LEU A 243 17.89 2.01 9.86
C LEU A 243 18.66 1.06 8.95
N TYR A 244 18.55 1.24 7.64
CA TYR A 244 19.35 0.48 6.66
C TYR A 244 20.18 1.39 5.74
N GLY A 245 19.96 2.71 5.80
CA GLY A 245 20.72 3.69 5.03
C GLY A 245 20.27 3.81 3.57
N PRO A 246 21.09 4.46 2.71
CA PRO A 246 20.70 4.81 1.33
C PRO A 246 20.68 3.63 0.36
N GLN A 247 21.24 2.50 0.75
CA GLN A 247 21.28 1.27 -0.06
C GLN A 247 20.54 0.15 0.70
N PRO A 248 19.62 -0.57 0.05
CA PRO A 248 19.00 -1.73 0.67
C PRO A 248 20.04 -2.81 0.95
N PRO A 249 19.90 -3.60 2.04
CA PRO A 249 20.80 -4.71 2.31
C PRO A 249 20.74 -5.74 1.17
N PRO A 250 21.86 -6.37 0.80
CA PRO A 250 21.87 -7.43 -0.21
C PRO A 250 21.17 -8.68 0.31
N LEU A 251 20.50 -9.42 -0.60
CA LEU A 251 20.00 -10.75 -0.28
C LEU A 251 21.14 -11.74 -0.15
N ALA A 252 21.14 -12.56 0.89
CA ALA A 252 22.10 -13.65 1.04
C ALA A 252 21.83 -14.74 -0.02
N PRO A 253 22.84 -15.22 -0.74
CA PRO A 253 22.67 -16.35 -1.64
C PRO A 253 22.53 -17.65 -0.83
N LEU A 254 21.49 -18.43 -1.07
CA LEU A 254 21.18 -19.69 -0.40
C LEU A 254 21.24 -20.83 -1.43
N ASP A 255 21.97 -21.89 -1.14
CA ASP A 255 21.92 -23.09 -1.96
C ASP A 255 20.58 -23.84 -1.76
N PRO A 256 20.20 -24.78 -2.65
CA PRO A 256 18.93 -25.49 -2.54
C PRO A 256 18.73 -26.26 -1.23
N GLN A 257 19.81 -26.75 -0.60
CA GLN A 257 19.69 -27.46 0.69
C GLN A 257 19.42 -26.47 1.83
N GLN A 258 20.11 -25.34 1.86
CA GLN A 258 19.85 -24.26 2.83
C GLN A 258 18.41 -23.75 2.73
N VAL A 259 17.87 -23.61 1.51
CA VAL A 259 16.46 -23.24 1.33
C VAL A 259 15.54 -24.30 1.95
N ARG A 260 15.77 -25.57 1.70
CA ARG A 260 14.97 -26.66 2.30
C ARG A 260 15.01 -26.65 3.82
N ASP A 261 16.19 -26.45 4.39
CA ASP A 261 16.37 -26.42 5.85
C ASP A 261 15.60 -25.23 6.45
N LEU A 262 15.69 -24.04 5.86
CA LEU A 262 14.93 -22.86 6.30
C LEU A 262 13.42 -23.08 6.17
N LEU A 263 12.94 -23.73 5.12
CA LEU A 263 11.51 -24.04 4.97
C LEU A 263 11.04 -25.06 6.00
N ALA A 264 11.86 -26.04 6.35
CA ALA A 264 11.59 -26.99 7.43
C ALA A 264 11.52 -26.30 8.81
N ASP A 265 12.31 -25.24 8.98
CA ASP A 265 12.32 -24.39 10.19
C ASP A 265 11.22 -23.31 10.19
N GLY A 266 10.31 -23.33 9.20
CA GLY A 266 9.13 -22.46 9.13
C GLY A 266 9.33 -21.13 8.39
N ALA A 267 10.41 -20.97 7.60
CA ALA A 267 10.52 -19.82 6.73
C ALA A 267 9.42 -19.82 5.65
N GLU A 268 9.06 -18.64 5.18
CA GLU A 268 8.10 -18.44 4.10
C GLU A 268 8.83 -18.32 2.75
N LEU A 269 8.38 -19.05 1.74
CA LEU A 269 8.96 -19.01 0.40
C LEU A 269 8.10 -18.19 -0.55
N ILE A 270 8.65 -17.09 -1.02
CA ILE A 270 8.02 -16.20 -1.99
C ILE A 270 8.68 -16.39 -3.34
N ASP A 271 7.94 -16.85 -4.33
CA ASP A 271 8.40 -16.85 -5.71
C ASP A 271 7.98 -15.55 -6.40
N ALA A 272 8.94 -14.66 -6.60
CA ALA A 272 8.73 -13.34 -7.15
C ALA A 272 8.93 -13.28 -8.68
N ARG A 273 9.09 -14.43 -9.34
CA ARG A 273 9.20 -14.52 -10.79
C ARG A 273 7.86 -14.20 -11.48
N PRO A 274 7.89 -13.87 -12.80
CA PRO A 274 6.66 -13.77 -13.59
C PRO A 274 5.80 -15.04 -13.50
N ILE A 275 4.48 -14.88 -13.62
CA ILE A 275 3.51 -15.98 -13.43
C ILE A 275 3.73 -17.14 -14.40
N HIS A 276 4.17 -16.87 -15.63
CA HIS A 276 4.45 -17.92 -16.61
C HIS A 276 5.65 -18.78 -16.20
N ASP A 277 6.69 -18.18 -15.62
CA ASP A 277 7.84 -18.91 -15.10
C ASP A 277 7.48 -19.76 -13.89
N PHE A 278 6.65 -19.19 -12.98
CA PHE A 278 6.11 -19.93 -11.85
C PHE A 278 5.28 -21.12 -12.30
N ALA A 279 4.38 -20.93 -13.24
CA ALA A 279 3.47 -21.96 -13.75
C ALA A 279 4.20 -23.17 -14.34
N THR A 280 5.30 -22.92 -15.07
CA THR A 280 6.09 -24.00 -15.72
C THR A 280 6.86 -24.88 -14.74
N GLY A 281 7.07 -24.39 -13.50
CA GLY A 281 7.72 -25.15 -12.44
C GLY A 281 8.19 -24.26 -11.30
N HIS A 282 7.78 -24.60 -10.08
CA HIS A 282 8.14 -23.89 -8.85
C HIS A 282 8.38 -24.87 -7.69
N VAL A 283 9.01 -24.36 -6.65
CA VAL A 283 9.24 -25.12 -5.42
C VAL A 283 7.89 -25.43 -4.75
N PRO A 284 7.63 -26.67 -4.30
CA PRO A 284 6.42 -27.00 -3.59
C PRO A 284 6.16 -26.06 -2.42
N ALA A 285 4.91 -25.65 -2.24
CA ALA A 285 4.46 -24.69 -1.24
C ALA A 285 4.99 -23.24 -1.40
N ALA A 286 5.66 -22.88 -2.49
CA ALA A 286 6.00 -21.49 -2.78
C ALA A 286 4.73 -20.66 -3.01
N LEU A 287 4.71 -19.44 -2.48
CA LEU A 287 3.67 -18.45 -2.75
C LEU A 287 4.09 -17.56 -3.91
N SER A 288 3.30 -17.54 -4.97
CA SER A 288 3.55 -16.67 -6.12
C SER A 288 3.14 -15.23 -5.81
N ILE A 289 4.08 -14.33 -5.67
CA ILE A 289 3.87 -12.88 -5.61
C ILE A 289 4.84 -12.22 -6.59
N PRO A 290 4.45 -12.00 -7.85
CA PRO A 290 5.36 -11.45 -8.86
C PRO A 290 5.92 -10.09 -8.47
N LEU A 291 7.25 -9.89 -8.66
CA LEU A 291 7.89 -8.60 -8.39
C LEU A 291 7.41 -7.55 -9.40
N ARG A 292 6.52 -6.70 -8.92
CA ARG A 292 5.94 -5.55 -9.60
C ARG A 292 5.50 -4.50 -8.58
N SER A 293 4.92 -3.39 -9.00
CA SER A 293 4.52 -2.31 -8.08
C SER A 293 3.65 -2.77 -6.91
N ALA A 294 2.73 -3.72 -7.13
CA ALA A 294 1.84 -4.25 -6.09
C ALA A 294 2.45 -5.39 -5.23
N PHE A 295 3.72 -5.73 -5.40
CA PHE A 295 4.38 -6.81 -4.64
C PHE A 295 4.27 -6.59 -3.12
N ALA A 296 4.65 -5.40 -2.65
CA ALA A 296 4.60 -5.06 -1.22
C ALA A 296 3.21 -5.22 -0.62
N THR A 297 2.17 -4.78 -1.34
CA THR A 297 0.77 -4.88 -0.91
C THR A 297 0.36 -6.34 -0.71
N TRP A 298 0.62 -7.20 -1.68
CA TRP A 298 0.22 -8.62 -1.60
C TRP A 298 1.09 -9.40 -0.63
N LEU A 299 2.38 -9.09 -0.52
CA LEU A 299 3.23 -9.63 0.55
C LEU A 299 2.61 -9.33 1.92
N GLY A 300 2.32 -8.06 2.18
CA GLY A 300 1.76 -7.61 3.45
C GLY A 300 0.36 -8.13 3.75
N TRP A 301 -0.42 -8.46 2.72
CA TRP A 301 -1.76 -9.02 2.90
C TRP A 301 -1.74 -10.50 3.27
N LEU A 302 -0.81 -11.26 2.67
CA LEU A 302 -0.89 -12.73 2.65
C LEU A 302 0.13 -13.43 3.53
N VAL A 303 1.18 -12.72 3.95
CA VAL A 303 2.31 -13.31 4.67
C VAL A 303 2.43 -12.72 6.06
N ASP A 304 2.67 -13.55 7.06
CA ASP A 304 2.96 -13.10 8.42
C ASP A 304 4.42 -12.62 8.51
N ASP A 305 4.66 -11.53 9.24
CA ASP A 305 6.00 -10.89 9.30
C ASP A 305 6.95 -11.50 10.34
N ASP A 306 6.48 -12.43 11.14
CA ASP A 306 7.26 -13.15 12.15
C ASP A 306 8.13 -14.26 11.54
N ARG A 307 7.92 -14.62 10.27
CA ARG A 307 8.66 -15.65 9.56
C ARG A 307 9.80 -15.06 8.74
N PRO A 308 10.97 -15.74 8.68
CA PRO A 308 12.00 -15.39 7.71
C PRO A 308 11.51 -15.59 6.28
N LEU A 309 11.85 -14.66 5.37
CA LEU A 309 11.49 -14.78 3.96
C LEU A 309 12.66 -15.32 3.15
N VAL A 310 12.40 -16.39 2.41
CA VAL A 310 13.25 -16.88 1.32
C VAL A 310 12.60 -16.50 0.00
N VAL A 311 13.37 -15.99 -0.96
CA VAL A 311 12.82 -15.55 -2.24
C VAL A 311 13.39 -16.33 -3.43
N VAL A 312 12.57 -16.49 -4.48
CA VAL A 312 13.00 -17.01 -5.78
C VAL A 312 12.86 -15.93 -6.82
N LEU A 313 13.93 -15.67 -7.56
CA LEU A 313 14.01 -14.63 -8.59
C LEU A 313 14.64 -15.17 -9.87
N ASN A 314 14.32 -14.58 -11.00
CA ASN A 314 15.10 -14.71 -12.23
C ASN A 314 16.36 -13.84 -12.16
N ALA A 315 17.36 -14.14 -12.99
CA ALA A 315 18.64 -13.45 -12.97
C ALA A 315 18.57 -11.95 -13.30
N ASP A 316 17.60 -11.55 -14.11
CA ASP A 316 17.36 -10.20 -14.61
C ASP A 316 16.49 -9.33 -13.68
N GLN A 317 15.91 -9.89 -12.62
CA GLN A 317 15.06 -9.12 -11.69
C GLN A 317 15.89 -8.30 -10.69
N ASP A 318 15.39 -7.10 -10.35
CA ASP A 318 16.08 -6.18 -9.43
C ASP A 318 15.89 -6.61 -7.96
N ARG A 319 16.97 -7.16 -7.36
CA ARG A 319 17.04 -7.55 -5.94
C ARG A 319 16.84 -6.37 -5.01
N GLY A 320 17.40 -5.22 -5.39
CA GLY A 320 17.27 -4.00 -4.60
C GLY A 320 15.84 -3.50 -4.54
N ASP A 321 15.09 -3.59 -5.65
CA ASP A 321 13.66 -3.25 -5.66
C ASP A 321 12.85 -4.20 -4.78
N LEU A 322 13.09 -5.51 -4.87
CA LEU A 322 12.40 -6.48 -4.01
C LEU A 322 12.64 -6.17 -2.53
N VAL A 323 13.90 -5.94 -2.13
CA VAL A 323 14.22 -5.64 -0.72
C VAL A 323 13.55 -4.34 -0.28
N ARG A 324 13.61 -3.27 -1.10
CA ARG A 324 12.91 -2.01 -0.78
C ARG A 324 11.41 -2.22 -0.59
N GLN A 325 10.78 -3.02 -1.44
CA GLN A 325 9.36 -3.33 -1.32
C GLN A 325 9.02 -4.13 -0.07
N CYS A 326 9.86 -5.09 0.33
CA CYS A 326 9.72 -5.80 1.60
C CYS A 326 9.82 -4.85 2.81
N LEU A 327 10.90 -4.04 2.85
CA LEU A 327 11.18 -3.13 3.94
C LEU A 327 10.10 -2.05 4.11
N LYS A 328 9.53 -1.57 3.00
CA LYS A 328 8.51 -0.52 2.99
C LYS A 328 7.21 -0.93 3.72
N VAL A 329 6.90 -2.23 3.78
CA VAL A 329 5.78 -2.79 4.55
C VAL A 329 6.23 -3.58 5.78
N GLY A 330 7.47 -3.37 6.21
CA GLY A 330 8.01 -3.83 7.48
C GLY A 330 8.46 -5.28 7.54
N TYR A 331 8.76 -5.91 6.38
CA TYR A 331 9.38 -7.23 6.35
C TYR A 331 10.90 -7.10 6.36
N GLU A 332 11.50 -7.25 7.54
CA GLU A 332 12.95 -7.09 7.77
C GLU A 332 13.71 -8.41 7.85
N ARG A 333 13.02 -9.54 8.04
CA ARG A 333 13.62 -10.86 8.19
C ARG A 333 13.81 -11.55 6.83
N LEU A 334 14.67 -10.96 5.98
CA LEU A 334 15.00 -11.51 4.67
C LEU A 334 16.12 -12.53 4.84
N ALA A 335 15.79 -13.84 4.78
CA ALA A 335 16.77 -14.92 4.94
C ALA A 335 17.72 -15.01 3.74
N GLY A 336 17.21 -14.74 2.55
CA GLY A 336 18.02 -14.73 1.33
C GLY A 336 17.26 -15.14 0.07
N GLU A 337 17.99 -15.35 -1.03
CA GLU A 337 17.44 -15.83 -2.30
C GLU A 337 17.98 -17.21 -2.67
N LEU A 338 17.18 -18.01 -3.35
CA LEU A 338 17.64 -19.27 -3.96
C LEU A 338 18.67 -18.94 -5.05
N ALA A 339 19.95 -19.18 -4.72
CA ALA A 339 21.07 -18.92 -5.63
C ALA A 339 20.96 -19.78 -6.89
N GLY A 340 21.04 -19.15 -8.06
CA GLY A 340 20.86 -19.83 -9.35
C GLY A 340 19.40 -20.18 -9.69
N GLY A 341 18.44 -19.74 -8.85
CA GLY A 341 17.00 -19.87 -9.07
C GLY A 341 16.54 -21.31 -9.31
N MET A 342 15.45 -21.49 -10.03
CA MET A 342 14.88 -22.81 -10.31
C MET A 342 15.81 -23.74 -11.11
N LYS A 343 16.80 -23.19 -11.81
CA LYS A 343 17.81 -24.03 -12.48
C LYS A 343 18.65 -24.79 -11.45
N ALA A 344 19.11 -24.12 -10.40
CA ALA A 344 19.87 -24.76 -9.31
C ALA A 344 19.02 -25.80 -8.57
N TRP A 345 17.74 -25.47 -8.29
CA TRP A 345 16.78 -26.36 -7.64
C TRP A 345 16.61 -27.68 -8.40
N ARG A 346 16.37 -27.60 -9.72
CA ARG A 346 16.25 -28.77 -10.60
C ARG A 346 17.54 -29.57 -10.68
N SER A 347 18.70 -28.89 -10.78
CA SER A 347 20.00 -29.55 -10.85
C SER A 347 20.35 -30.32 -9.57
N ALA A 348 19.76 -29.91 -8.42
CA ALA A 348 19.86 -30.63 -7.17
C ALA A 348 18.91 -31.85 -7.08
N GLY A 349 18.11 -32.13 -8.11
CA GLY A 349 17.18 -33.25 -8.15
C GLY A 349 15.97 -33.07 -7.22
N LEU A 350 15.64 -31.85 -6.85
CA LEU A 350 14.56 -31.54 -5.91
C LEU A 350 13.20 -31.47 -6.62
N PRO A 351 12.09 -31.79 -5.90
CA PRO A 351 10.76 -31.80 -6.48
C PRO A 351 10.31 -30.41 -6.92
N GLU A 352 9.59 -30.36 -8.04
CA GLU A 352 8.87 -29.18 -8.50
C GLU A 352 7.40 -29.51 -8.74
N VAL A 353 6.55 -28.49 -8.65
CA VAL A 353 5.14 -28.56 -8.98
C VAL A 353 4.78 -27.50 -10.01
N ARG A 354 3.60 -27.64 -10.64
CA ARG A 354 3.15 -26.79 -11.75
C ARG A 354 1.69 -26.35 -11.53
N ILE A 355 1.31 -25.27 -12.17
CA ILE A 355 -0.09 -24.82 -12.28
C ILE A 355 -0.35 -24.51 -13.75
N GLU A 356 -1.51 -24.96 -14.25
CA GLU A 356 -1.90 -24.68 -15.62
C GLU A 356 -2.32 -23.24 -15.82
N ILE A 357 -2.03 -22.68 -16.99
CA ILE A 357 -2.49 -21.35 -17.44
C ILE A 357 -3.34 -21.54 -18.71
N ALA A 358 -4.44 -20.83 -18.77
CA ALA A 358 -5.29 -20.72 -19.96
C ALA A 358 -5.70 -19.26 -20.19
N GLU A 359 -5.95 -18.89 -21.43
CA GLU A 359 -6.59 -17.62 -21.75
C GLU A 359 -8.03 -17.61 -21.24
N VAL A 360 -8.50 -16.49 -20.71
CA VAL A 360 -9.87 -16.37 -20.16
C VAL A 360 -10.95 -16.70 -21.19
N ALA A 361 -10.67 -16.45 -22.47
CA ALA A 361 -11.56 -16.81 -23.60
C ALA A 361 -11.73 -18.34 -23.78
N ASN A 362 -10.73 -19.11 -23.36
CA ASN A 362 -10.65 -20.56 -23.51
C ASN A 362 -10.78 -21.27 -22.15
N GLN A 363 -11.55 -20.68 -21.22
CA GLN A 363 -11.69 -21.23 -19.88
C GLN A 363 -12.11 -22.73 -19.93
N PRO A 364 -11.47 -23.60 -19.14
CA PRO A 364 -11.85 -25.01 -19.05
C PRO A 364 -13.22 -25.15 -18.37
N SER A 365 -13.83 -26.33 -18.50
CA SER A 365 -15.04 -26.68 -17.74
C SER A 365 -14.75 -26.72 -16.26
N GLY A 366 -15.62 -26.15 -15.45
CA GLY A 366 -15.48 -26.07 -14.00
C GLY A 366 -16.02 -24.78 -13.44
N THR A 367 -15.83 -24.57 -12.13
CA THR A 367 -16.23 -23.34 -11.48
C THR A 367 -15.18 -22.26 -11.70
N VAL A 368 -15.61 -21.06 -12.11
CA VAL A 368 -14.77 -19.88 -12.14
C VAL A 368 -14.73 -19.26 -10.75
N LEU A 369 -13.53 -19.07 -10.19
CA LEU A 369 -13.29 -18.36 -8.95
C LEU A 369 -12.69 -16.98 -9.29
N ASP A 370 -13.47 -15.93 -9.09
CA ASP A 370 -13.02 -14.54 -9.26
C ASP A 370 -12.44 -14.02 -7.93
N VAL A 371 -11.14 -13.67 -7.94
CA VAL A 371 -10.41 -13.23 -6.75
C VAL A 371 -10.14 -11.72 -6.73
N ARG A 372 -10.89 -10.96 -7.52
CA ARG A 372 -10.83 -9.49 -7.53
C ARG A 372 -11.48 -8.90 -6.28
N GLN A 373 -11.28 -7.58 -6.09
CA GLN A 373 -11.97 -6.86 -5.03
C GLN A 373 -13.49 -6.78 -5.31
N GLN A 374 -14.30 -6.68 -4.25
CA GLN A 374 -15.77 -6.64 -4.34
C GLN A 374 -16.27 -5.61 -5.36
N GLY A 375 -15.70 -4.40 -5.36
CA GLY A 375 -16.11 -3.36 -6.32
C GLY A 375 -15.80 -3.70 -7.79
N GLU A 376 -14.69 -4.41 -8.06
CA GLU A 376 -14.35 -4.90 -9.40
C GLU A 376 -15.33 -6.00 -9.85
N PHE A 377 -15.69 -6.89 -8.94
CA PHE A 377 -16.64 -7.96 -9.21
C PHE A 377 -18.04 -7.40 -9.47
N ALA A 378 -18.53 -6.50 -8.63
CA ALA A 378 -19.82 -5.86 -8.76
C ALA A 378 -19.98 -5.07 -10.06
N ALA A 379 -18.90 -4.40 -10.53
CA ALA A 379 -18.91 -3.66 -11.78
C ALA A 379 -19.10 -4.55 -13.03
N GLY A 380 -18.67 -5.83 -12.96
CA GLY A 380 -18.89 -6.82 -14.01
C GLY A 380 -18.04 -8.06 -13.83
N HIS A 381 -18.69 -9.24 -13.88
CA HIS A 381 -18.05 -10.54 -13.70
C HIS A 381 -18.59 -11.59 -14.69
N LEU A 382 -17.87 -12.70 -14.82
CA LEU A 382 -18.28 -13.82 -15.68
C LEU A 382 -19.56 -14.47 -15.12
N PRO A 383 -20.52 -14.84 -15.97
CA PRO A 383 -21.75 -15.49 -15.53
C PRO A 383 -21.50 -16.74 -14.69
N GLY A 384 -22.12 -16.77 -13.51
CA GLY A 384 -21.99 -17.90 -12.57
C GLY A 384 -20.64 -17.99 -11.85
N ALA A 385 -19.75 -16.99 -11.96
CA ALA A 385 -18.49 -16.96 -11.23
C ALA A 385 -18.74 -16.85 -9.72
N ARG A 386 -18.01 -17.65 -8.94
CA ARG A 386 -17.95 -17.50 -7.49
C ARG A 386 -16.96 -16.42 -7.14
N HIS A 387 -17.33 -15.51 -6.24
CA HIS A 387 -16.46 -14.43 -5.78
C HIS A 387 -15.89 -14.74 -4.40
N VAL A 388 -14.56 -14.62 -4.28
CA VAL A 388 -13.83 -14.58 -3.00
C VAL A 388 -12.61 -13.71 -3.19
N GLU A 389 -12.53 -12.58 -2.51
CA GLU A 389 -11.36 -11.69 -2.60
C GLU A 389 -10.08 -12.44 -2.21
N LEU A 390 -8.98 -12.22 -2.97
CA LEU A 390 -7.67 -12.82 -2.67
C LEU A 390 -7.23 -12.61 -1.21
N GLY A 391 -7.50 -11.42 -0.66
CA GLY A 391 -7.09 -11.07 0.71
C GLY A 391 -7.76 -11.87 1.81
N VAL A 392 -8.92 -12.47 1.54
CA VAL A 392 -9.68 -13.30 2.51
C VAL A 392 -9.65 -14.79 2.18
N LEU A 393 -9.16 -15.16 1.01
CA LEU A 393 -9.11 -16.56 0.56
C LEU A 393 -8.38 -17.50 1.53
N ALA A 394 -7.37 -17.00 2.23
CA ALA A 394 -6.60 -17.74 3.23
C ALA A 394 -7.41 -18.05 4.53
N SER A 395 -8.58 -17.43 4.72
CA SER A 395 -9.39 -17.55 5.94
C SER A 395 -10.27 -18.80 5.99
N GLY A 396 -10.24 -19.69 4.96
CA GLY A 396 -10.89 -20.99 5.00
C GLY A 396 -12.31 -21.03 4.45
N ASP A 397 -12.65 -20.19 3.47
CA ASP A 397 -13.93 -20.27 2.78
C ASP A 397 -14.14 -21.67 2.16
N GLU A 398 -15.36 -22.21 2.28
CA GLU A 398 -15.75 -23.43 1.59
C GLU A 398 -15.81 -23.18 0.07
N LEU A 399 -14.76 -23.61 -0.61
CA LEU A 399 -14.70 -23.56 -2.07
C LEU A 399 -15.36 -24.81 -2.67
N PRO A 400 -15.99 -24.70 -3.86
CA PRO A 400 -16.58 -25.82 -4.55
C PRO A 400 -15.55 -26.94 -4.77
N MET A 401 -16.02 -28.19 -4.67
CA MET A 401 -15.23 -29.35 -5.05
C MET A 401 -15.09 -29.44 -6.58
N GLY A 402 -13.99 -30.07 -7.05
CA GLY A 402 -13.71 -30.23 -8.49
C GLY A 402 -12.86 -29.11 -9.10
N PRO A 403 -12.68 -29.09 -10.43
CA PRO A 403 -11.77 -28.18 -11.10
C PRO A 403 -12.16 -26.71 -10.89
N LEU A 404 -11.15 -25.90 -10.54
CA LEU A 404 -11.29 -24.44 -10.38
C LEU A 404 -10.48 -23.70 -11.43
N ALA A 405 -11.15 -22.80 -12.17
CA ALA A 405 -10.53 -21.80 -13.01
C ALA A 405 -10.44 -20.49 -12.24
N VAL A 406 -9.25 -20.12 -11.80
CA VAL A 406 -9.03 -18.92 -10.96
C VAL A 406 -8.75 -17.72 -11.84
N MET A 407 -9.48 -16.62 -11.66
CA MET A 407 -9.35 -15.42 -12.46
C MET A 407 -9.15 -14.14 -11.64
N CYS A 408 -8.54 -13.15 -12.26
CA CYS A 408 -8.51 -11.76 -11.83
C CYS A 408 -8.54 -10.82 -13.05
N ALA A 409 -7.90 -9.66 -13.00
CA ALA A 409 -7.82 -8.77 -14.17
C ALA A 409 -6.76 -9.20 -15.21
N HIS A 410 -5.61 -9.74 -14.76
CA HIS A 410 -4.45 -10.00 -15.65
C HIS A 410 -3.72 -11.34 -15.37
N GLY A 411 -4.15 -12.11 -14.38
CA GLY A 411 -3.57 -13.41 -14.02
C GLY A 411 -2.70 -13.41 -12.75
N GLU A 412 -2.11 -12.28 -12.32
CA GLU A 412 -1.16 -12.28 -11.19
C GLU A 412 -1.85 -12.61 -9.85
N ARG A 413 -2.95 -11.93 -9.50
CA ARG A 413 -3.74 -12.25 -8.29
C ARG A 413 -4.31 -13.67 -8.37
N ALA A 414 -4.69 -14.10 -9.56
CA ALA A 414 -5.18 -15.47 -9.79
C ALA A 414 -4.09 -16.51 -9.54
N MET A 415 -2.84 -16.25 -10.00
CA MET A 415 -1.70 -17.15 -9.73
C MET A 415 -1.36 -17.17 -8.23
N THR A 416 -1.40 -16.03 -7.56
CA THR A 416 -1.22 -15.96 -6.11
C THR A 416 -2.30 -16.79 -5.39
N ALA A 417 -3.57 -16.64 -5.76
CA ALA A 417 -4.66 -17.45 -5.21
C ALA A 417 -4.49 -18.94 -5.48
N ALA A 418 -4.15 -19.31 -6.72
CA ALA A 418 -3.89 -20.70 -7.09
C ALA A 418 -2.74 -21.32 -6.30
N SER A 419 -1.64 -20.56 -6.06
CA SER A 419 -0.53 -21.03 -5.22
C SER A 419 -0.93 -21.23 -3.75
N LEU A 420 -1.81 -20.39 -3.18
CA LEU A 420 -2.40 -20.58 -1.86
C LEU A 420 -3.26 -21.85 -1.81
N LEU A 421 -4.12 -22.06 -2.81
CA LEU A 421 -4.97 -23.24 -2.91
C LEU A 421 -4.16 -24.51 -3.12
N GLN A 422 -3.11 -24.48 -3.94
CA GLN A 422 -2.22 -25.61 -4.13
C GLN A 422 -1.46 -25.97 -2.84
N ARG A 423 -1.02 -24.97 -2.08
CA ARG A 423 -0.43 -25.14 -0.74
C ARG A 423 -1.41 -25.79 0.23
N ALA A 424 -2.72 -25.53 0.10
CA ALA A 424 -3.79 -26.15 0.86
C ALA A 424 -4.19 -27.54 0.32
N GLY A 425 -3.48 -28.10 -0.67
CA GLY A 425 -3.67 -29.46 -1.20
C GLY A 425 -4.60 -29.55 -2.42
N ARG A 426 -5.01 -28.43 -3.03
CA ARG A 426 -5.79 -28.46 -4.29
C ARG A 426 -4.85 -28.69 -5.48
N GLY A 427 -5.17 -29.66 -6.33
CA GLY A 427 -4.38 -30.01 -7.51
C GLY A 427 -5.06 -29.73 -8.86
N ASP A 428 -6.35 -29.42 -8.84
CA ASP A 428 -7.23 -29.24 -9.99
C ASP A 428 -7.44 -27.74 -10.31
N LEU A 429 -6.33 -27.00 -10.50
CA LEU A 429 -6.30 -25.55 -10.64
C LEU A 429 -5.83 -25.13 -12.03
N THR A 430 -6.55 -24.20 -12.66
CA THR A 430 -6.13 -23.49 -13.87
C THR A 430 -6.21 -21.99 -13.62
N VAL A 431 -5.14 -21.27 -13.91
CA VAL A 431 -5.11 -19.79 -13.82
C VAL A 431 -5.53 -19.20 -15.16
N LEU A 432 -6.52 -18.29 -15.11
CA LEU A 432 -6.98 -17.58 -16.30
C LEU A 432 -6.19 -16.27 -16.47
N VAL A 433 -5.59 -16.11 -17.63
CA VAL A 433 -4.97 -14.84 -18.07
C VAL A 433 -5.98 -14.04 -18.88
N GLY A 434 -6.10 -12.75 -18.58
CA GLY A 434 -7.15 -11.87 -19.07
C GLY A 434 -8.26 -11.67 -18.06
N GLY A 435 -8.96 -10.54 -18.16
CA GLY A 435 -10.02 -10.12 -17.24
C GLY A 435 -11.42 -10.38 -17.76
N ALA A 436 -12.41 -9.92 -17.00
CA ALA A 436 -13.84 -10.07 -17.36
C ALA A 436 -14.16 -9.37 -18.71
N ASP A 437 -13.62 -8.18 -18.95
CA ASP A 437 -13.83 -7.47 -20.21
C ASP A 437 -13.16 -8.16 -21.40
N ASP A 438 -12.01 -8.83 -21.18
CA ASP A 438 -11.35 -9.62 -22.22
C ASP A 438 -12.20 -10.83 -22.61
N TRP A 439 -12.78 -11.51 -21.61
CA TRP A 439 -13.70 -12.60 -21.84
C TRP A 439 -14.96 -12.13 -22.61
N ALA A 440 -15.59 -11.02 -22.21
CA ALA A 440 -16.77 -10.50 -22.87
C ALA A 440 -16.49 -10.13 -24.34
N ARG A 441 -15.34 -9.50 -24.60
CA ARG A 441 -14.91 -9.17 -25.97
C ARG A 441 -14.66 -10.42 -26.82
N ALA A 442 -13.98 -11.39 -26.27
CA ALA A 442 -13.60 -12.60 -27.01
C ALA A 442 -14.81 -13.53 -27.29
N THR A 443 -15.76 -13.61 -26.37
CA THR A 443 -16.93 -14.52 -26.47
C THR A 443 -18.18 -13.84 -27.04
N GLY A 444 -18.25 -12.51 -27.08
CA GLY A 444 -19.45 -11.75 -27.44
C GLY A 444 -20.58 -11.83 -26.41
N ARG A 445 -20.29 -12.35 -25.20
CA ARG A 445 -21.29 -12.53 -24.12
C ARG A 445 -21.24 -11.37 -23.13
N SER A 446 -22.40 -11.07 -22.53
CA SER A 446 -22.49 -10.01 -21.51
C SER A 446 -21.97 -10.51 -20.14
N LEU A 447 -21.38 -9.57 -19.40
CA LEU A 447 -21.04 -9.78 -17.99
C LEU A 447 -22.29 -9.66 -17.10
N GLU A 448 -22.29 -10.37 -15.98
CA GLU A 448 -23.22 -10.14 -14.89
C GLU A 448 -22.73 -8.99 -14.00
N ARG A 449 -23.68 -8.35 -13.30
CA ARG A 449 -23.42 -7.26 -12.34
C ARG A 449 -24.20 -7.52 -11.07
N SER A 450 -23.64 -7.21 -9.93
CA SER A 450 -24.28 -7.45 -8.62
C SER A 450 -24.33 -6.17 -7.76
#